data_6fc47b62ba0782993fe163c0a34f8c01
#
_entry.id   6fc47b62ba0782993fe163c0a34f8c01
#
_cell.length_a   1.000
_cell.length_b   1.000
_cell.length_c   1.000
_cell.angle_alpha   90.00
_cell.angle_beta   90.00
_cell.angle_gamma   90.00
#
_symmetry.space_group_name_H-M   'P 1'
#
loop_
_entity.id
_entity.type
_entity.pdbx_description
1 polymer ?
#
loop_
_entity_poly.entity_id
_entity_poly.type
_entity_poly.pdbx_seq_one_letter_code
_entity_poly.pdbx_strand_id
1 'polypeptide(L)'
;MAGKGEIASVTSSKSATQGGATLASLDEGPCYGSRPAAGVVSHWSAGGKTGAAAVAISASRRVSPMGRNIALQCLRLLGLVASTGLFAAAAQAGDGSSLTNHPDIAAMCGTKPIIFGLSDGYGGNTWRKIVLEELKDELSHCANVQRFIYSNANGDPQKANSDINSMVAQGVNVLIIDPDFGPSQIPSMRAAMKAGATVVAYPTSLPGKAGRDYSANITFNTEATGKIWADWLRETVKKGTVIFLGGTAGVTSSQNYFDGFKDGLKSHPDLKLLSDQYVVTNWNPVDAKKAAVGLIAKYGKIDGVATDYGVTALAVIEAFEEANLPLPAIATIASDNEVNCRYLADKKAGKAFRYFSLDGTTSMIRVALRRALSEFEGTHNDEPLSAVGFVYANSEKGLDPKCDPDAPLDADLSSSLPPEKLKAAFK
;
A
#
# COMPACT_ATOMS: atom_id res chain seq x y z
N MET A 1 -6.09 -37.23 56.39
CA MET A 1 -5.29 -36.15 56.99
C MET A 1 -5.17 -35.08 55.93
N ALA A 2 -6.04 -34.17 55.73
CA ALA A 2 -6.46 -32.97 56.43
C ALA A 2 -5.32 -31.93 56.48
N GLY A 3 -5.40 -30.92 55.69
CA GLY A 3 -4.58 -29.71 55.72
C GLY A 3 -5.21 -28.64 54.80
N LYS A 4 -6.22 -27.94 55.33
CA LYS A 4 -6.80 -26.71 54.79
C LYS A 4 -5.83 -25.55 55.09
N GLY A 5 -5.63 -24.65 54.16
CA GLY A 5 -4.97 -23.36 54.32
C GLY A 5 -5.79 -22.27 53.63
N GLU A 6 -6.28 -21.36 54.44
CA GLU A 6 -7.25 -20.32 54.19
C GLU A 6 -6.74 -19.16 53.35
N ILE A 7 -7.69 -18.59 52.66
CA ILE A 7 -7.65 -17.34 51.86
C ILE A 7 -7.69 -16.15 52.83
N ALA A 8 -6.81 -15.18 52.65
CA ALA A 8 -6.94 -13.85 53.25
C ALA A 8 -7.24 -12.81 52.15
N SER A 9 -8.45 -12.30 52.18
CA SER A 9 -8.88 -11.10 51.45
C SER A 9 -8.43 -9.84 52.20
N VAL A 10 -7.82 -8.90 51.53
CA VAL A 10 -7.63 -7.53 52.05
C VAL A 10 -8.42 -6.56 51.20
N THR A 11 -9.49 -6.08 51.76
CA THR A 11 -10.22 -4.87 51.37
C THR A 11 -9.61 -3.66 52.07
N SER A 12 -9.34 -2.58 51.37
CA SER A 12 -9.15 -1.23 51.92
C SER A 12 -9.64 -0.21 50.90
N SER A 13 -10.71 0.32 51.14
CA SER A 13 -11.40 1.52 51.57
C SER A 13 -10.78 2.84 51.11
N LYS A 14 -11.70 3.57 50.48
CA LYS A 14 -11.77 4.99 50.09
C LYS A 14 -11.13 5.99 51.04
N SER A 15 -10.53 7.06 50.48
CA SER A 15 -10.81 8.41 51.00
C SER A 15 -10.81 9.43 49.83
N ALA A 16 -11.90 10.17 49.78
CA ALA A 16 -12.11 11.35 48.98
C ALA A 16 -11.56 12.56 49.75
N THR A 17 -10.92 13.46 49.02
CA THR A 17 -10.77 14.84 49.49
C THR A 17 -11.10 15.80 48.33
N GLN A 18 -12.14 16.57 48.59
CA GLN A 18 -12.56 17.76 47.84
C GLN A 18 -11.61 18.91 48.16
N GLY A 19 -11.38 19.75 47.18
CA GLY A 19 -10.82 21.10 47.28
C GLY A 19 -10.91 21.69 45.88
N GLY A 20 -11.71 22.46 45.61
CA GLY A 20 -12.46 23.62 45.63
C GLY A 20 -11.60 24.88 45.57
N ALA A 21 -11.84 25.72 44.55
CA ALA A 21 -11.51 27.14 44.38
C ALA A 21 -10.71 27.35 43.05
N THR A 22 -10.92 28.33 42.25
CA THR A 22 -11.75 29.52 42.20
C THR A 22 -11.57 30.11 40.80
N LEU A 23 -12.62 30.59 40.21
CA LEU A 23 -12.63 31.46 39.02
C LEU A 23 -11.88 32.77 39.32
N ALA A 24 -11.01 33.16 38.42
CA ALA A 24 -10.61 34.56 38.28
C ALA A 24 -10.70 34.95 36.81
N SER A 25 -11.67 35.77 36.53
CA SER A 25 -11.83 36.61 35.36
C SER A 25 -10.94 37.82 35.50
N LEU A 26 -10.60 38.41 34.39
CA LEU A 26 -10.18 39.82 34.09
C LEU A 26 -9.06 39.70 33.02
N ASP A 27 -8.93 40.46 31.94
CA ASP A 27 -9.56 41.71 31.57
C ASP A 27 -9.32 41.95 30.06
N GLU A 28 -10.12 42.77 29.46
CA GLU A 28 -10.07 43.18 28.05
C GLU A 28 -9.01 44.18 27.73
N GLY A 29 -8.46 44.14 26.49
CA GLY A 29 -8.19 45.20 25.57
C GLY A 29 -6.73 45.77 25.53
N PRO A 30 -6.36 46.60 24.53
CA PRO A 30 -7.10 46.88 23.29
C PRO A 30 -6.29 46.71 21.97
N CYS A 31 -7.02 46.83 20.89
CA CYS A 31 -6.62 46.97 19.49
C CYS A 31 -5.50 47.94 19.19
N TYR A 32 -4.55 47.53 18.33
CA TYR A 32 -3.89 48.45 17.41
C TYR A 32 -3.89 47.89 16.01
N GLY A 33 -4.64 48.53 15.14
CA GLY A 33 -4.65 48.34 13.73
C GLY A 33 -3.46 49.02 13.05
N SER A 34 -3.01 48.40 12.01
CA SER A 34 -2.30 49.13 10.94
C SER A 34 -2.68 48.48 9.60
N ARG A 35 -3.23 49.35 8.77
CA ARG A 35 -3.73 49.12 7.42
C ARG A 35 -2.57 48.98 6.40
N PRO A 36 -2.88 48.51 5.19
CA PRO A 36 -1.92 48.02 4.21
C PRO A 36 -1.34 49.19 3.36
N ALA A 37 -0.14 48.98 2.88
CA ALA A 37 0.42 49.80 1.82
C ALA A 37 -0.02 49.31 0.46
N ALA A 38 -0.67 50.20 -0.26
CA ALA A 38 -1.15 50.03 -1.63
C ALA A 38 -0.02 50.25 -2.63
N GLY A 39 -0.11 49.47 -3.72
CA GLY A 39 0.02 50.00 -5.03
C GLY A 39 1.39 50.09 -5.67
N VAL A 40 1.61 49.33 -6.74
CA VAL A 40 1.90 49.93 -8.06
C VAL A 40 1.38 49.00 -9.15
N VAL A 41 0.33 49.45 -9.79
CA VAL A 41 -0.14 48.99 -11.10
C VAL A 41 0.65 49.74 -12.14
N SER A 42 1.33 49.04 -13.05
CA SER A 42 1.79 49.64 -14.30
C SER A 42 1.14 48.87 -15.47
N HIS A 43 0.11 49.49 -15.99
CA HIS A 43 -0.39 49.26 -17.34
C HIS A 43 0.68 49.60 -18.38
N TRP A 44 0.90 48.71 -19.31
CA TRP A 44 1.32 49.11 -20.67
C TRP A 44 0.43 48.41 -21.70
N SER A 45 -0.28 49.23 -22.43
CA SER A 45 -1.16 48.86 -23.53
C SER A 45 -0.42 49.00 -24.87
N ALA A 46 -0.73 48.05 -25.71
CA ALA A 46 -0.97 48.11 -27.16
C ALA A 46 0.00 48.89 -28.09
N GLY A 47 0.33 48.20 -29.16
CA GLY A 47 0.45 48.82 -30.44
C GLY A 47 1.61 48.36 -31.30
N GLY A 48 1.29 47.77 -32.46
CA GLY A 48 2.26 47.74 -33.54
C GLY A 48 2.27 46.47 -34.40
N LYS A 49 1.49 46.54 -35.44
CA LYS A 49 1.44 45.62 -36.59
C LYS A 49 2.74 45.64 -37.40
N THR A 50 2.85 44.55 -38.20
CA THR A 50 3.50 44.42 -39.52
C THR A 50 4.86 43.76 -39.58
N GLY A 51 4.92 42.76 -40.45
CA GLY A 51 5.98 42.56 -41.39
C GLY A 51 6.43 41.12 -41.60
N ALA A 52 5.70 40.37 -42.45
CA ALA A 52 6.22 39.14 -43.02
C ALA A 52 7.37 39.41 -43.97
N ALA A 53 8.45 38.70 -43.87
CA ALA A 53 9.46 38.59 -44.92
C ALA A 53 9.91 37.14 -45.04
N ALA A 54 9.38 36.49 -46.04
CA ALA A 54 9.86 35.21 -46.52
C ALA A 54 11.13 35.43 -47.35
N VAL A 55 12.22 34.82 -46.96
CA VAL A 55 13.43 34.74 -47.79
C VAL A 55 13.46 33.35 -48.42
N ALA A 56 13.14 33.32 -49.70
CA ALA A 56 13.34 32.16 -50.56
C ALA A 56 14.77 32.19 -51.10
N ILE A 57 15.57 31.18 -50.72
CA ILE A 57 16.89 30.95 -51.36
C ILE A 57 16.70 29.89 -52.42
N SER A 58 16.70 30.33 -53.68
CA SER A 58 16.80 29.52 -54.90
C SER A 58 18.26 29.14 -55.12
N ALA A 59 18.60 27.88 -55.11
CA ALA A 59 19.87 27.36 -55.58
C ALA A 59 19.64 26.44 -56.78
N SER A 60 19.76 27.01 -57.98
CA SER A 60 19.86 26.27 -59.20
C SER A 60 21.23 25.62 -59.30
N ARG A 61 21.35 24.32 -59.43
CA ARG A 61 22.54 23.63 -59.90
C ARG A 61 22.22 22.82 -61.15
N ARG A 62 22.93 23.18 -62.22
CA ARG A 62 22.95 22.53 -63.53
C ARG A 62 23.41 21.08 -63.39
N VAL A 63 22.72 20.20 -64.03
CA VAL A 63 23.09 18.80 -64.20
C VAL A 63 23.86 18.69 -65.51
N SER A 64 25.08 18.15 -65.48
CA SER A 64 25.81 17.68 -66.64
C SER A 64 25.72 16.16 -66.73
N PRO A 65 25.53 15.60 -67.91
CA PRO A 65 25.35 14.17 -68.08
C PRO A 65 26.67 13.48 -68.41
N MET A 66 27.18 12.66 -67.53
CA MET A 66 28.19 11.61 -67.88
C MET A 66 28.25 10.50 -66.81
N GLY A 67 28.01 9.26 -67.23
CA GLY A 67 28.33 8.11 -66.35
C GLY A 67 27.20 7.10 -66.11
N ARG A 68 26.57 6.58 -67.21
CA ARG A 68 25.91 5.25 -67.14
C ARG A 68 27.02 4.21 -67.03
N ASN A 69 27.10 3.53 -65.90
CA ASN A 69 27.63 2.15 -65.70
C ASN A 69 28.34 1.99 -64.32
N ILE A 70 27.70 2.29 -63.22
CA ILE A 70 28.03 1.73 -61.90
C ILE A 70 26.74 1.74 -61.07
N ALA A 71 25.78 0.95 -61.46
CA ALA A 71 24.48 0.89 -60.77
C ALA A 71 24.05 -0.57 -60.53
N LEU A 72 24.96 -1.48 -60.25
CA LEU A 72 24.55 -2.87 -59.91
C LEU A 72 25.43 -3.59 -58.88
N GLN A 73 26.25 -2.91 -58.11
CA GLN A 73 27.05 -3.57 -57.04
C GLN A 73 26.97 -2.94 -55.66
N CYS A 74 26.11 -1.95 -55.40
CA CYS A 74 25.94 -1.36 -54.07
C CYS A 74 24.59 -1.67 -53.43
N LEU A 75 23.89 -2.72 -53.85
CA LEU A 75 22.56 -3.09 -53.28
C LEU A 75 22.60 -4.33 -52.39
N ARG A 76 23.74 -4.62 -51.75
CA ARG A 76 23.85 -5.73 -50.80
C ARG A 76 24.57 -5.40 -49.48
N LEU A 77 24.76 -4.13 -49.13
CA LEU A 77 25.41 -3.72 -47.86
C LEU A 77 24.67 -2.59 -47.11
N LEU A 78 23.36 -2.55 -47.21
CA LEU A 78 22.54 -1.66 -46.37
C LEU A 78 21.33 -2.42 -45.80
N GLY A 79 21.62 -3.37 -44.94
CA GLY A 79 20.62 -4.23 -44.31
C GLY A 79 21.03 -4.68 -42.90
N LEU A 80 21.79 -3.86 -42.16
CA LEU A 80 22.01 -4.05 -40.72
C LEU A 80 22.10 -2.70 -40.01
N VAL A 81 20.99 -1.90 -40.07
CA VAL A 81 20.75 -0.95 -39.04
C VAL A 81 20.17 -1.75 -37.88
N ALA A 82 21.04 -2.12 -36.96
CA ALA A 82 20.62 -2.62 -35.67
C ALA A 82 19.71 -1.56 -35.02
N SER A 83 18.41 -1.79 -35.08
CA SER A 83 17.47 -1.14 -34.21
C SER A 83 17.79 -1.58 -32.80
N THR A 84 18.68 -0.84 -32.13
CA THR A 84 18.75 -0.85 -30.67
C THR A 84 17.43 -0.27 -30.18
N GLY A 85 16.41 -1.11 -30.18
CA GLY A 85 15.20 -0.84 -29.43
C GLY A 85 15.64 -0.67 -27.99
N LEU A 86 15.54 0.56 -27.48
CA LEU A 86 15.43 0.76 -26.05
C LEU A 86 14.19 -0.02 -25.62
N PHE A 87 14.39 -1.28 -25.22
CA PHE A 87 13.45 -1.95 -24.35
C PHE A 87 13.53 -1.18 -23.03
N ALA A 88 12.66 -0.16 -22.89
CA ALA A 88 12.22 0.23 -21.57
C ALA A 88 11.62 -1.07 -20.98
N ALA A 89 12.37 -1.72 -20.10
CA ALA A 89 11.84 -2.80 -19.28
C ALA A 89 10.71 -2.13 -18.47
N ALA A 90 9.49 -2.21 -18.98
CA ALA A 90 8.32 -2.01 -18.15
C ALA A 90 8.48 -3.05 -17.04
N ALA A 91 8.66 -2.60 -15.81
CA ALA A 91 8.64 -3.46 -14.66
C ALA A 91 7.30 -4.18 -14.70
N GLN A 92 7.31 -5.43 -15.16
CA GLN A 92 6.12 -6.25 -15.16
C GLN A 92 5.79 -6.50 -13.71
N ALA A 93 4.62 -6.01 -13.27
CA ALA A 93 4.07 -6.43 -12.00
C ALA A 93 3.99 -7.96 -12.05
N GLY A 94 4.63 -8.63 -11.09
CA GLY A 94 4.58 -10.07 -10.99
C GLY A 94 3.13 -10.54 -10.88
N ASP A 95 2.87 -11.76 -11.29
CA ASP A 95 1.55 -12.41 -11.27
C ASP A 95 1.10 -12.91 -9.87
N GLY A 96 1.77 -12.45 -8.81
CA GLY A 96 1.57 -12.92 -7.44
C GLY A 96 2.33 -14.22 -7.10
N SER A 97 2.97 -14.87 -8.07
CA SER A 97 3.72 -16.12 -7.83
C SER A 97 4.87 -15.93 -6.84
N SER A 98 5.49 -14.75 -6.79
CA SER A 98 6.51 -14.40 -5.80
C SER A 98 5.99 -14.40 -4.35
N LEU A 99 4.68 -14.28 -4.15
CA LEU A 99 4.05 -14.29 -2.82
C LEU A 99 3.78 -15.72 -2.33
N THR A 100 3.76 -16.69 -3.23
CA THR A 100 3.50 -18.11 -2.92
C THR A 100 4.73 -18.99 -3.08
N ASN A 101 5.74 -18.53 -3.82
CA ASN A 101 7.01 -19.22 -3.98
C ASN A 101 7.99 -18.74 -2.90
N HIS A 102 8.42 -19.65 -2.03
CA HIS A 102 9.34 -19.36 -0.93
C HIS A 102 10.67 -20.07 -1.20
N PRO A 103 11.63 -19.42 -1.93
CA PRO A 103 12.96 -19.95 -2.09
C PRO A 103 13.65 -20.09 -0.73
N ASP A 104 14.60 -21.02 -0.64
CA ASP A 104 15.39 -21.19 0.58
C ASP A 104 16.20 -19.92 0.88
N ILE A 105 15.77 -19.19 1.91
CA ILE A 105 16.44 -17.96 2.32
C ILE A 105 17.85 -18.20 2.86
N ALA A 106 18.16 -19.39 3.37
CA ALA A 106 19.48 -19.69 3.93
C ALA A 106 20.60 -19.42 2.91
N ALA A 107 20.32 -19.64 1.62
CA ALA A 107 21.27 -19.32 0.54
C ALA A 107 21.50 -17.80 0.36
N MET A 108 20.58 -16.96 0.86
CA MET A 108 20.62 -15.49 0.73
C MET A 108 21.17 -14.80 1.97
N CYS A 109 21.22 -15.50 3.12
CA CYS A 109 21.65 -14.91 4.40
C CYS A 109 23.10 -14.41 4.39
N GLY A 110 23.97 -15.02 3.56
CA GLY A 110 25.38 -14.67 3.50
C GLY A 110 26.13 -14.97 4.81
N THR A 111 27.21 -14.23 5.05
CA THR A 111 28.07 -14.44 6.23
C THR A 111 28.34 -13.18 7.04
N LYS A 112 28.01 -12.01 6.52
CA LYS A 112 28.22 -10.75 7.24
C LYS A 112 27.29 -10.66 8.46
N PRO A 113 27.77 -10.16 9.61
CA PRO A 113 26.91 -10.00 10.77
C PRO A 113 25.81 -8.97 10.50
N ILE A 114 24.58 -9.32 10.87
CA ILE A 114 23.38 -8.51 10.61
C ILE A 114 22.79 -8.00 11.94
N ILE A 115 22.60 -6.69 12.02
CA ILE A 115 21.68 -6.05 12.96
C ILE A 115 20.51 -5.55 12.11
N PHE A 116 19.39 -6.26 12.24
CA PHE A 116 18.23 -6.03 11.38
C PHE A 116 17.25 -5.06 12.00
N GLY A 117 16.66 -4.18 11.21
CA GLY A 117 15.62 -3.24 11.61
C GLY A 117 14.34 -3.35 10.79
N LEU A 118 13.18 -3.19 11.44
CA LEU A 118 11.89 -2.93 10.80
C LEU A 118 11.28 -1.67 11.38
N SER A 119 11.10 -0.65 10.55
CA SER A 119 10.39 0.59 10.89
C SER A 119 9.00 0.57 10.29
N ASP A 120 7.99 0.61 11.16
CA ASP A 120 6.57 0.53 10.83
C ASP A 120 5.87 1.86 11.18
N GLY A 121 4.97 2.32 10.30
CA GLY A 121 4.28 3.60 10.50
C GLY A 121 3.07 3.52 11.40
N TYR A 122 2.28 2.46 11.32
CA TYR A 122 0.99 2.39 12.01
C TYR A 122 0.83 1.21 12.95
N GLY A 123 1.59 0.19 12.93
CA GLY A 123 1.57 -1.01 13.78
C GLY A 123 0.26 -1.33 14.52
N GLY A 124 0.20 -2.50 15.11
CA GLY A 124 -0.87 -2.85 16.07
C GLY A 124 -2.14 -3.48 15.49
N ASN A 125 -2.47 -3.30 14.20
CA ASN A 125 -3.54 -4.07 13.58
C ASN A 125 -3.07 -5.50 13.27
N THR A 126 -4.00 -6.38 12.99
CA THR A 126 -3.76 -7.79 12.74
C THR A 126 -2.84 -8.04 11.56
N TRP A 127 -3.04 -7.32 10.46
CA TRP A 127 -2.17 -7.44 9.28
C TRP A 127 -0.70 -7.15 9.63
N ARG A 128 -0.44 -6.08 10.38
CA ARG A 128 0.92 -5.72 10.84
C ARG A 128 1.53 -6.76 11.78
N LYS A 129 0.72 -7.36 12.65
CA LYS A 129 1.19 -8.46 13.51
C LYS A 129 1.63 -9.67 12.69
N ILE A 130 0.85 -10.06 11.69
CA ILE A 130 1.17 -11.18 10.80
C ILE A 130 2.44 -10.87 10.00
N VAL A 131 2.56 -9.67 9.42
CA VAL A 131 3.76 -9.22 8.71
C VAL A 131 5.01 -9.30 9.60
N LEU A 132 4.92 -8.84 10.84
CA LEU A 132 6.04 -8.91 11.77
C LEU A 132 6.46 -10.36 12.07
N GLU A 133 5.49 -11.25 12.24
CA GLU A 133 5.78 -12.67 12.49
C GLU A 133 6.27 -13.41 11.23
N GLU A 134 5.77 -13.07 10.04
CA GLU A 134 6.31 -13.52 8.76
C GLU A 134 7.79 -13.15 8.59
N LEU A 135 8.13 -11.89 8.93
CA LEU A 135 9.51 -11.42 8.90
C LEU A 135 10.40 -12.18 9.88
N LYS A 136 9.95 -12.33 11.14
CA LYS A 136 10.71 -13.05 12.18
C LYS A 136 10.91 -14.52 11.82
N ASP A 137 9.86 -15.15 11.29
CA ASP A 137 9.90 -16.53 10.84
C ASP A 137 11.00 -16.72 9.78
N GLU A 138 10.93 -15.95 8.71
CA GLU A 138 11.89 -16.00 7.62
C GLU A 138 13.32 -15.63 8.09
N LEU A 139 13.46 -14.57 8.89
CA LEU A 139 14.75 -14.10 9.41
C LEU A 139 15.40 -15.11 10.35
N SER A 140 14.62 -15.96 11.03
CA SER A 140 15.13 -17.00 11.94
C SER A 140 15.99 -18.07 11.26
N HIS A 141 15.91 -18.18 9.94
CA HIS A 141 16.74 -19.08 9.14
C HIS A 141 18.15 -18.52 8.88
N CYS A 142 18.42 -17.26 9.21
CA CYS A 142 19.73 -16.62 9.04
C CYS A 142 20.53 -16.62 10.34
N ALA A 143 21.49 -17.53 10.47
CA ALA A 143 22.29 -17.70 11.68
C ALA A 143 23.22 -16.50 12.00
N ASN A 144 23.49 -15.61 11.02
CA ASN A 144 24.34 -14.42 11.16
C ASN A 144 23.58 -13.18 11.65
N VAL A 145 22.28 -13.29 11.94
CA VAL A 145 21.50 -12.22 12.55
C VAL A 145 21.79 -12.14 14.03
N GLN A 146 22.40 -11.05 14.46
CA GLN A 146 22.81 -10.84 15.85
C GLN A 146 21.72 -10.18 16.69
N ARG A 147 20.91 -9.31 16.06
CA ARG A 147 19.86 -8.54 16.74
C ARG A 147 18.78 -8.11 15.76
N PHE A 148 17.54 -8.09 16.24
CA PHE A 148 16.39 -7.53 15.54
C PHE A 148 15.81 -6.35 16.35
N ILE A 149 15.56 -5.23 15.68
CA ILE A 149 14.96 -4.03 16.27
C ILE A 149 13.69 -3.70 15.50
N TYR A 150 12.57 -3.59 16.20
CA TYR A 150 11.29 -3.16 15.66
C TYR A 150 10.88 -1.83 16.26
N SER A 151 10.39 -0.91 15.44
CA SER A 151 9.72 0.29 15.92
C SER A 151 8.39 0.49 15.21
N ASN A 152 7.44 1.04 15.96
CA ASN A 152 6.13 1.43 15.48
C ASN A 152 5.94 2.93 15.74
N ALA A 153 5.71 3.69 14.68
CA ALA A 153 5.51 5.13 14.79
C ALA A 153 4.13 5.53 15.34
N ASN A 154 3.17 4.59 15.41
CA ASN A 154 1.80 4.83 15.88
C ASN A 154 1.10 5.99 15.13
N GLY A 155 1.32 6.13 13.83
CA GLY A 155 0.71 7.17 13.01
C GLY A 155 1.43 8.54 13.06
N ASP A 156 2.57 8.63 13.74
CA ASP A 156 3.35 9.88 13.83
C ASP A 156 4.51 9.91 12.82
N PRO A 157 4.45 10.77 11.77
CA PRO A 157 5.49 10.87 10.77
C PRO A 157 6.83 11.39 11.30
N GLN A 158 6.83 12.18 12.37
CA GLN A 158 8.06 12.68 12.98
C GLN A 158 8.75 11.55 13.74
N LYS A 159 7.96 10.76 14.48
CA LYS A 159 8.46 9.58 15.16
C LYS A 159 9.02 8.55 14.17
N ALA A 160 8.34 8.29 13.05
CA ALA A 160 8.83 7.38 12.01
C ALA A 160 10.22 7.77 11.50
N ASN A 161 10.44 9.05 11.21
CA ASN A 161 11.75 9.55 10.79
C ASN A 161 12.81 9.47 11.92
N SER A 162 12.41 9.76 13.15
CA SER A 162 13.30 9.64 14.32
C SER A 162 13.69 8.20 14.61
N ASP A 163 12.75 7.26 14.46
CA ASP A 163 12.98 5.83 14.65
C ASP A 163 14.00 5.29 13.64
N ILE A 164 13.91 5.66 12.36
CA ILE A 164 14.90 5.31 11.34
C ILE A 164 16.30 5.76 11.75
N ASN A 165 16.46 7.02 12.15
CA ASN A 165 17.73 7.57 12.57
C ASN A 165 18.27 6.88 13.84
N SER A 166 17.39 6.58 14.79
CA SER A 166 17.73 5.87 16.04
C SER A 166 18.20 4.43 15.77
N MET A 167 17.55 3.71 14.85
CA MET A 167 17.98 2.37 14.45
C MET A 167 19.39 2.37 13.87
N VAL A 168 19.69 3.31 12.97
CA VAL A 168 21.02 3.47 12.39
C VAL A 168 22.06 3.79 13.47
N ALA A 169 21.74 4.68 14.41
CA ALA A 169 22.62 4.98 15.55
C ALA A 169 22.86 3.78 16.46
N GLN A 170 21.93 2.82 16.50
CA GLN A 170 22.08 1.56 17.21
C GLN A 170 22.81 0.47 16.42
N GLY A 171 23.33 0.78 15.23
CA GLY A 171 24.12 -0.09 14.39
C GLY A 171 23.32 -0.98 13.43
N VAL A 172 22.02 -0.69 13.21
CA VAL A 172 21.23 -1.40 12.18
C VAL A 172 21.92 -1.21 10.82
N ASN A 173 22.26 -2.32 10.19
CA ASN A 173 22.92 -2.35 8.87
C ASN A 173 22.05 -2.93 7.76
N VAL A 174 20.93 -3.59 8.09
CA VAL A 174 19.87 -4.01 7.15
C VAL A 174 18.55 -3.52 7.70
N LEU A 175 17.86 -2.66 6.96
CA LEU A 175 16.65 -1.97 7.41
C LEU A 175 15.55 -2.10 6.37
N ILE A 176 14.41 -2.65 6.77
CA ILE A 176 13.16 -2.55 6.03
C ILE A 176 12.31 -1.43 6.63
N ILE A 177 11.72 -0.62 5.77
CA ILE A 177 10.88 0.50 6.17
C ILE A 177 9.54 0.37 5.46
N ASP A 178 8.44 0.40 6.25
CA ASP A 178 7.12 0.65 5.71
C ASP A 178 6.89 2.16 5.62
N PRO A 179 6.94 2.73 4.39
CA PRO A 179 6.91 4.18 4.23
C PRO A 179 5.48 4.71 4.17
N ASP A 180 4.68 4.47 5.20
CA ASP A 180 3.28 4.90 5.31
C ASP A 180 3.08 6.40 5.10
N PHE A 181 4.10 7.21 5.45
CA PHE A 181 4.08 8.66 5.28
C PHE A 181 4.72 9.14 3.97
N GLY A 182 4.95 8.20 3.04
CA GLY A 182 5.37 8.46 1.68
C GLY A 182 6.68 9.25 1.55
N PRO A 183 6.72 10.27 0.66
CA PRO A 183 7.96 11.02 0.36
C PRO A 183 8.62 11.69 1.55
N SER A 184 7.88 11.96 2.65
CA SER A 184 8.43 12.61 3.85
C SER A 184 9.48 11.76 4.57
N GLN A 185 9.53 10.45 4.32
CA GLN A 185 10.51 9.53 4.92
C GLN A 185 11.79 9.37 4.07
N ILE A 186 11.79 9.80 2.80
CA ILE A 186 12.95 9.68 1.91
C ILE A 186 14.23 10.33 2.47
N PRO A 187 14.21 11.52 3.10
CA PRO A 187 15.41 12.10 3.67
C PRO A 187 16.07 11.21 4.74
N SER A 188 15.29 10.60 5.64
CA SER A 188 15.79 9.70 6.69
C SER A 188 16.33 8.39 6.10
N MET A 189 15.64 7.82 5.09
CA MET A 189 16.10 6.65 4.35
C MET A 189 17.46 6.91 3.67
N ARG A 190 17.59 8.06 3.01
CA ARG A 190 18.85 8.50 2.38
C ARG A 190 19.97 8.71 3.40
N ALA A 191 19.65 9.24 4.58
CA ALA A 191 20.61 9.39 5.66
C ALA A 191 21.09 8.04 6.18
N ALA A 192 20.18 7.07 6.33
CA ALA A 192 20.51 5.70 6.71
C ALA A 192 21.45 5.04 5.69
N MET A 193 21.19 5.17 4.39
CA MET A 193 22.09 4.66 3.34
C MET A 193 23.48 5.32 3.38
N LYS A 194 23.55 6.63 3.60
CA LYS A 194 24.82 7.35 3.74
C LYS A 194 25.62 6.88 4.95
N ALA A 195 24.94 6.41 6.00
CA ALA A 195 25.56 5.81 7.18
C ALA A 195 26.00 4.35 6.95
N GLY A 196 25.77 3.79 5.76
CA GLY A 196 26.17 2.44 5.38
C GLY A 196 25.14 1.34 5.56
N ALA A 197 23.90 1.69 5.92
CA ALA A 197 22.82 0.71 6.02
C ALA A 197 22.26 0.37 4.63
N THR A 198 21.93 -0.90 4.40
CA THR A 198 21.06 -1.33 3.30
C THR A 198 19.62 -1.01 3.69
N VAL A 199 18.93 -0.25 2.86
CA VAL A 199 17.57 0.22 3.13
C VAL A 199 16.61 -0.26 2.06
N VAL A 200 15.61 -1.06 2.42
CA VAL A 200 14.54 -1.49 1.52
C VAL A 200 13.22 -0.92 1.96
N ALA A 201 12.58 -0.15 1.07
CA ALA A 201 11.21 0.32 1.26
C ALA A 201 10.21 -0.77 0.85
N TYR A 202 9.12 -0.92 1.60
CA TYR A 202 8.10 -1.95 1.43
C TYR A 202 6.81 -1.55 2.18
N PRO A 203 5.62 -1.85 1.75
CA PRO A 203 5.22 -2.31 0.41
C PRO A 203 4.81 -1.15 -0.52
N THR A 204 4.87 0.09 -0.02
CA THR A 204 4.36 1.27 -0.72
C THR A 204 5.35 1.79 -1.76
N SER A 205 4.85 2.16 -2.94
CA SER A 205 5.66 2.79 -3.97
C SER A 205 6.08 4.21 -3.57
N LEU A 206 7.36 4.50 -3.72
CA LEU A 206 7.93 5.81 -3.43
C LEU A 206 8.51 6.48 -4.69
N PRO A 207 8.44 7.81 -4.81
CA PRO A 207 9.01 8.56 -5.93
C PRO A 207 10.53 8.71 -5.85
N GLY A 208 11.20 8.00 -4.94
CA GLY A 208 12.64 8.01 -4.77
C GLY A 208 13.39 7.24 -5.87
N LYS A 209 14.71 7.26 -5.79
CA LYS A 209 15.61 6.56 -6.72
C LYS A 209 16.44 5.51 -5.97
N ALA A 210 16.38 4.26 -6.41
CA ALA A 210 17.24 3.19 -5.94
C ALA A 210 18.73 3.55 -6.12
N GLY A 211 19.55 3.16 -5.15
CA GLY A 211 20.98 3.51 -5.08
C GLY A 211 21.25 4.93 -4.54
N ARG A 212 20.23 5.77 -4.37
CA ARG A 212 20.36 7.11 -3.79
C ARG A 212 19.50 7.32 -2.56
N ASP A 213 18.24 6.96 -2.63
CA ASP A 213 17.22 7.27 -1.61
C ASP A 213 16.90 6.04 -0.76
N TYR A 214 17.06 4.87 -1.34
CA TYR A 214 16.95 3.54 -0.76
C TYR A 214 17.75 2.56 -1.64
N SER A 215 18.05 1.36 -1.13
CA SER A 215 18.71 0.31 -1.92
C SER A 215 17.74 -0.28 -2.95
N ALA A 216 16.54 -0.65 -2.48
CA ALA A 216 15.45 -1.12 -3.33
C ALA A 216 14.08 -0.66 -2.76
N ASN A 217 13.06 -0.64 -3.63
CA ASN A 217 11.67 -0.47 -3.22
C ASN A 217 10.88 -1.68 -3.74
N ILE A 218 10.46 -2.53 -2.81
CA ILE A 218 9.56 -3.65 -3.09
C ILE A 218 8.14 -3.16 -2.93
N THR A 219 7.35 -3.25 -3.99
CA THR A 219 6.05 -2.60 -4.01
C THR A 219 4.92 -3.59 -4.19
N PHE A 220 3.84 -3.35 -3.46
CA PHE A 220 2.55 -3.91 -3.82
C PHE A 220 1.93 -3.00 -4.89
N ASN A 221 1.55 -3.57 -6.04
CA ASN A 221 0.99 -2.77 -7.13
C ASN A 221 -0.47 -2.42 -6.85
N THR A 222 -0.64 -1.46 -5.96
CA THR A 222 -1.95 -1.00 -5.49
C THR A 222 -2.80 -0.42 -6.61
N GLU A 223 -2.20 0.27 -7.58
CA GLU A 223 -2.93 0.79 -8.73
C GLU A 223 -3.47 -0.34 -9.63
N ALA A 224 -2.64 -1.35 -9.91
CA ALA A 224 -3.10 -2.51 -10.68
C ALA A 224 -4.21 -3.27 -9.94
N THR A 225 -4.11 -3.40 -8.62
CA THR A 225 -5.15 -4.00 -7.78
C THR A 225 -6.46 -3.23 -7.89
N GLY A 226 -6.42 -1.90 -7.79
CA GLY A 226 -7.61 -1.06 -7.99
C GLY A 226 -8.29 -1.27 -9.35
N LYS A 227 -7.51 -1.40 -10.42
CA LYS A 227 -8.03 -1.73 -11.76
C LYS A 227 -8.68 -3.12 -11.80
N ILE A 228 -8.06 -4.12 -11.19
CA ILE A 228 -8.61 -5.48 -11.11
C ILE A 228 -9.98 -5.47 -10.40
N TRP A 229 -10.15 -4.69 -9.32
CA TRP A 229 -11.44 -4.52 -8.66
C TRP A 229 -12.49 -3.85 -9.57
N ALA A 230 -12.10 -2.81 -10.32
CA ALA A 230 -12.99 -2.16 -11.27
C ALA A 230 -13.45 -3.14 -12.36
N ASP A 231 -12.54 -3.94 -12.91
CA ASP A 231 -12.84 -4.96 -13.92
C ASP A 231 -13.77 -6.04 -13.38
N TRP A 232 -13.49 -6.58 -12.18
CA TRP A 232 -14.34 -7.58 -11.56
C TRP A 232 -15.74 -7.04 -11.25
N LEU A 233 -15.83 -5.80 -10.71
CA LEU A 233 -17.13 -5.16 -10.45
C LEU A 233 -17.90 -4.91 -11.75
N ARG A 234 -17.24 -4.57 -12.84
CA ARG A 234 -17.89 -4.45 -14.16
C ARG A 234 -18.51 -5.78 -14.62
N GLU A 235 -17.75 -6.87 -14.48
CA GLU A 235 -18.24 -8.20 -14.89
C GLU A 235 -19.41 -8.67 -14.03
N THR A 236 -19.36 -8.34 -12.74
CA THR A 236 -20.29 -8.81 -11.73
C THR A 236 -21.54 -7.93 -11.62
N VAL A 237 -21.38 -6.60 -11.52
CA VAL A 237 -22.48 -5.63 -11.38
C VAL A 237 -23.07 -5.23 -12.71
N LYS A 238 -22.25 -5.17 -13.75
CA LYS A 238 -22.56 -4.75 -15.13
C LYS A 238 -22.97 -3.28 -15.27
N LYS A 239 -23.96 -2.82 -14.52
CA LYS A 239 -24.43 -1.43 -14.47
C LYS A 239 -24.91 -1.08 -13.08
N GLY A 240 -24.45 0.05 -12.54
CA GLY A 240 -24.85 0.49 -11.20
C GLY A 240 -23.92 1.52 -10.59
N THR A 241 -23.98 1.63 -9.29
CA THR A 241 -23.17 2.54 -8.48
C THR A 241 -22.14 1.80 -7.68
N VAL A 242 -20.92 2.35 -7.63
CA VAL A 242 -19.80 1.76 -6.90
C VAL A 242 -19.11 2.79 -6.01
N ILE A 243 -18.46 2.31 -4.95
CA ILE A 243 -17.71 3.16 -4.03
C ILE A 243 -16.46 2.44 -3.54
N PHE A 244 -15.48 3.21 -3.10
CA PHE A 244 -14.26 2.69 -2.49
C PHE A 244 -14.12 3.19 -1.04
N LEU A 245 -13.89 2.25 -0.12
CA LEU A 245 -13.58 2.50 1.27
C LEU A 245 -12.11 2.15 1.51
N GLY A 246 -11.34 3.13 2.01
CA GLY A 246 -9.92 2.99 2.31
C GLY A 246 -9.60 3.23 3.78
N GLY A 247 -8.33 3.17 4.12
CA GLY A 247 -7.83 3.32 5.49
C GLY A 247 -7.84 4.74 6.01
N THR A 248 -6.69 5.15 6.52
CA THR A 248 -6.51 6.47 7.16
C THR A 248 -6.41 7.58 6.11
N ALA A 249 -6.91 8.77 6.45
CA ALA A 249 -6.85 9.92 5.56
C ALA A 249 -5.40 10.28 5.19
N GLY A 250 -5.13 10.41 3.88
CA GLY A 250 -3.82 10.81 3.37
C GLY A 250 -2.78 9.70 3.31
N VAL A 251 -3.14 8.45 3.65
CA VAL A 251 -2.22 7.32 3.52
C VAL A 251 -2.02 6.98 2.04
N THR A 252 -0.76 6.79 1.65
CA THR A 252 -0.37 6.62 0.24
C THR A 252 -0.94 5.32 -0.36
N SER A 253 -1.01 4.23 0.39
CA SER A 253 -1.52 2.95 -0.10
C SER A 253 -2.99 3.04 -0.51
N SER A 254 -3.88 3.54 0.36
CA SER A 254 -5.31 3.70 0.04
C SER A 254 -5.53 4.67 -1.11
N GLN A 255 -4.74 5.73 -1.21
CA GLN A 255 -4.81 6.66 -2.33
C GLN A 255 -4.47 5.97 -3.65
N ASN A 256 -3.40 5.20 -3.69
CA ASN A 256 -2.98 4.48 -4.91
C ASN A 256 -3.99 3.40 -5.32
N TYR A 257 -4.58 2.65 -4.36
CA TYR A 257 -5.69 1.73 -4.64
C TYR A 257 -6.87 2.47 -5.28
N PHE A 258 -7.26 3.59 -4.67
CA PHE A 258 -8.38 4.40 -5.16
C PHE A 258 -8.11 4.99 -6.54
N ASP A 259 -6.90 5.49 -6.79
CA ASP A 259 -6.53 6.05 -8.09
C ASP A 259 -6.55 4.97 -9.18
N GLY A 260 -6.05 3.77 -8.89
CA GLY A 260 -6.16 2.61 -9.77
C GLY A 260 -7.60 2.20 -10.03
N PHE A 261 -8.45 2.15 -9.00
CA PHE A 261 -9.86 1.85 -9.10
C PHE A 261 -10.59 2.88 -10.00
N LYS A 262 -10.34 4.15 -9.74
CA LYS A 262 -10.89 5.26 -10.53
C LYS A 262 -10.43 5.24 -11.99
N ASP A 263 -9.16 4.90 -12.23
CA ASP A 263 -8.61 4.75 -13.57
C ASP A 263 -9.25 3.56 -14.32
N GLY A 264 -9.40 2.42 -13.66
CA GLY A 264 -10.10 1.25 -14.20
C GLY A 264 -11.54 1.56 -14.59
N LEU A 265 -12.27 2.30 -13.76
CA LEU A 265 -13.66 2.70 -14.04
C LEU A 265 -13.83 3.60 -15.26
N LYS A 266 -12.78 4.30 -15.74
CA LYS A 266 -12.87 5.09 -16.98
C LYS A 266 -13.23 4.23 -18.20
N SER A 267 -12.86 2.96 -18.20
CA SER A 267 -13.19 1.99 -19.23
C SER A 267 -14.59 1.38 -19.06
N HIS A 268 -15.30 1.74 -17.97
CA HIS A 268 -16.56 1.12 -17.53
C HIS A 268 -17.64 2.17 -17.24
N PRO A 269 -18.14 2.92 -18.25
CA PRO A 269 -19.03 4.07 -18.06
C PRO A 269 -20.40 3.69 -17.45
N ASP A 270 -20.77 2.41 -17.48
CA ASP A 270 -22.00 1.89 -16.84
C ASP A 270 -21.87 1.77 -15.31
N LEU A 271 -20.67 1.85 -14.75
CA LEU A 271 -20.41 1.91 -13.33
C LEU A 271 -20.14 3.35 -12.88
N LYS A 272 -21.04 3.90 -12.08
CA LYS A 272 -20.93 5.26 -11.55
C LYS A 272 -20.22 5.26 -10.21
N LEU A 273 -19.05 5.88 -10.13
CA LEU A 273 -18.37 6.13 -8.85
C LEU A 273 -19.13 7.19 -8.04
N LEU A 274 -19.43 6.89 -6.77
CA LEU A 274 -20.26 7.74 -5.90
C LEU A 274 -19.46 8.85 -5.18
N SER A 275 -18.13 8.78 -5.17
CA SER A 275 -17.28 9.76 -4.50
C SER A 275 -15.97 9.94 -5.26
N ASP A 276 -15.49 11.19 -5.36
CA ASP A 276 -14.19 11.53 -5.98
C ASP A 276 -13.00 11.27 -5.04
N GLN A 277 -13.28 10.93 -3.79
CA GLN A 277 -12.29 10.57 -2.77
C GLN A 277 -12.70 9.26 -2.14
N TYR A 278 -11.73 8.49 -1.67
CA TYR A 278 -12.04 7.30 -0.89
C TYR A 278 -12.68 7.67 0.45
N VAL A 279 -13.52 6.77 0.95
CA VAL A 279 -14.18 6.91 2.25
C VAL A 279 -13.23 6.39 3.32
N VAL A 280 -12.91 7.23 4.28
CA VAL A 280 -11.96 6.89 5.36
C VAL A 280 -12.60 5.96 6.37
N THR A 281 -11.91 4.85 6.69
CA THR A 281 -12.33 3.86 7.69
C THR A 281 -11.29 3.63 8.80
N ASN A 282 -10.11 4.25 8.68
CA ASN A 282 -8.98 4.07 9.59
C ASN A 282 -8.56 2.60 9.76
N TRP A 283 -8.95 1.69 8.83
CA TRP A 283 -8.82 0.23 8.97
C TRP A 283 -9.37 -0.29 10.30
N ASN A 284 -10.39 0.38 10.81
CA ASN A 284 -11.03 0.08 12.09
C ASN A 284 -12.48 -0.35 11.87
N PRO A 285 -12.96 -1.46 12.45
CA PRO A 285 -14.30 -1.99 12.19
C PRO A 285 -15.41 -1.03 12.60
N VAL A 286 -15.24 -0.26 13.69
CA VAL A 286 -16.24 0.70 14.18
C VAL A 286 -16.37 1.88 13.22
N ASP A 287 -15.25 2.44 12.77
CA ASP A 287 -15.24 3.54 11.81
C ASP A 287 -15.74 3.09 10.44
N ALA A 288 -15.36 1.89 9.99
CA ALA A 288 -15.84 1.29 8.76
C ALA A 288 -17.36 1.10 8.76
N LYS A 289 -17.93 0.58 9.85
CA LYS A 289 -19.38 0.41 10.00
C LYS A 289 -20.10 1.75 10.02
N LYS A 290 -19.58 2.73 10.77
CA LYS A 290 -20.12 4.10 10.78
C LYS A 290 -20.10 4.73 9.39
N ALA A 291 -19.02 4.56 8.65
CA ALA A 291 -18.90 5.02 7.27
C ALA A 291 -19.93 4.35 6.36
N ALA A 292 -20.09 3.02 6.44
CA ALA A 292 -21.05 2.26 5.65
C ALA A 292 -22.50 2.71 5.94
N VAL A 293 -22.87 2.89 7.20
CA VAL A 293 -24.19 3.43 7.60
C VAL A 293 -24.41 4.83 7.01
N GLY A 294 -23.39 5.70 7.08
CA GLY A 294 -23.45 7.04 6.48
C GLY A 294 -23.62 7.00 4.94
N LEU A 295 -22.98 6.06 4.26
CA LEU A 295 -23.12 5.85 2.83
C LEU A 295 -24.52 5.35 2.45
N ILE A 296 -25.07 4.41 3.22
CA ILE A 296 -26.45 3.93 3.05
C ILE A 296 -27.45 5.09 3.22
N ALA A 297 -27.28 5.89 4.26
CA ALA A 297 -28.16 7.05 4.49
C ALA A 297 -28.09 8.08 3.35
N LYS A 298 -26.90 8.28 2.78
CA LYS A 298 -26.67 9.28 1.73
C LYS A 298 -27.11 8.82 0.34
N TYR A 299 -26.85 7.56 0.00
CA TYR A 299 -27.03 7.08 -1.36
C TYR A 299 -28.12 6.01 -1.52
N GLY A 300 -28.58 5.42 -0.41
CA GLY A 300 -29.54 4.33 -0.40
C GLY A 300 -28.92 3.06 -0.99
N LYS A 301 -29.06 2.90 -2.31
CA LYS A 301 -28.56 1.72 -3.03
C LYS A 301 -27.11 1.92 -3.46
N ILE A 302 -26.27 0.92 -3.17
CA ILE A 302 -24.90 0.79 -3.66
C ILE A 302 -24.77 -0.63 -4.24
N ASP A 303 -24.34 -0.73 -5.49
CA ASP A 303 -24.30 -2.01 -6.21
C ASP A 303 -22.97 -2.75 -6.06
N GLY A 304 -21.89 -2.01 -5.83
CA GLY A 304 -20.56 -2.58 -5.61
C GLY A 304 -19.69 -1.74 -4.68
N VAL A 305 -18.90 -2.42 -3.87
CA VAL A 305 -17.95 -1.83 -2.93
C VAL A 305 -16.58 -2.44 -3.20
N ALA A 306 -15.58 -1.59 -3.34
CA ALA A 306 -14.18 -1.98 -3.26
C ALA A 306 -13.59 -1.48 -1.94
N THR A 307 -12.73 -2.26 -1.30
CA THR A 307 -12.06 -1.88 -0.05
C THR A 307 -10.69 -2.50 0.08
N ASP A 308 -9.80 -1.78 0.73
CA ASP A 308 -8.41 -2.19 0.91
C ASP A 308 -8.16 -3.01 2.19
N TYR A 309 -9.23 -3.53 2.83
CA TYR A 309 -9.09 -4.38 4.02
C TYR A 309 -10.33 -5.25 4.28
N GLY A 310 -10.13 -6.53 4.68
CA GLY A 310 -11.20 -7.48 4.96
C GLY A 310 -12.13 -7.06 6.09
N VAL A 311 -11.61 -6.48 7.17
CA VAL A 311 -12.40 -5.91 8.29
C VAL A 311 -13.41 -4.86 7.79
N THR A 312 -13.01 -4.04 6.81
CA THR A 312 -13.92 -3.06 6.20
C THR A 312 -15.02 -3.75 5.38
N ALA A 313 -14.68 -4.82 4.66
CA ALA A 313 -15.67 -5.61 3.92
C ALA A 313 -16.75 -6.19 4.84
N LEU A 314 -16.35 -6.76 5.97
CA LEU A 314 -17.29 -7.29 6.98
C LEU A 314 -18.20 -6.20 7.54
N ALA A 315 -17.64 -5.06 7.90
CA ALA A 315 -18.41 -3.91 8.41
C ALA A 315 -19.45 -3.39 7.42
N VAL A 316 -19.15 -3.42 6.11
CA VAL A 316 -20.10 -3.09 5.04
C VAL A 316 -21.23 -4.11 5.00
N ILE A 317 -20.93 -5.42 5.03
CA ILE A 317 -21.92 -6.50 5.05
C ILE A 317 -22.91 -6.28 6.19
N GLU A 318 -22.40 -6.12 7.41
CA GLU A 318 -23.22 -5.90 8.62
C GLU A 318 -24.12 -4.65 8.51
N ALA A 319 -23.57 -3.53 8.02
CA ALA A 319 -24.36 -2.29 7.89
C ALA A 319 -25.51 -2.43 6.89
N PHE A 320 -25.32 -3.15 5.78
CA PHE A 320 -26.38 -3.40 4.80
C PHE A 320 -27.43 -4.36 5.33
N GLU A 321 -27.06 -5.39 6.09
CA GLU A 321 -28.00 -6.30 6.73
C GLU A 321 -28.86 -5.61 7.79
N GLU A 322 -28.24 -4.80 8.65
CA GLU A 322 -28.98 -4.02 9.66
C GLU A 322 -29.98 -3.04 9.02
N ALA A 323 -29.61 -2.52 7.83
CA ALA A 323 -30.52 -1.67 7.05
C ALA A 323 -31.57 -2.46 6.25
N ASN A 324 -31.56 -3.80 6.30
CA ASN A 324 -32.39 -4.68 5.48
C ASN A 324 -32.28 -4.40 3.96
N LEU A 325 -31.07 -4.08 3.49
CA LEU A 325 -30.77 -3.81 2.10
C LEU A 325 -30.06 -5.02 1.45
N PRO A 326 -30.23 -5.23 0.12
CA PRO A 326 -29.44 -6.21 -0.61
C PRO A 326 -27.95 -5.90 -0.50
N LEU A 327 -27.13 -6.93 -0.24
CA LEU A 327 -25.69 -6.78 -0.16
C LEU A 327 -25.08 -6.34 -1.50
N PRO A 328 -24.15 -5.40 -1.53
CA PRO A 328 -23.40 -5.04 -2.71
C PRO A 328 -22.46 -6.19 -3.14
N ALA A 329 -21.96 -6.15 -4.36
CA ALA A 329 -20.81 -6.95 -4.74
C ALA A 329 -19.57 -6.39 -4.04
N ILE A 330 -18.77 -7.23 -3.39
CA ILE A 330 -17.64 -6.81 -2.57
C ILE A 330 -16.33 -7.30 -3.18
N ALA A 331 -15.45 -6.36 -3.49
CA ALA A 331 -14.08 -6.61 -3.90
C ALA A 331 -13.13 -6.12 -2.79
N THR A 332 -12.22 -6.97 -2.31
CA THR A 332 -11.31 -6.63 -1.21
C THR A 332 -9.90 -7.18 -1.42
N ILE A 333 -9.03 -6.87 -0.49
CA ILE A 333 -7.70 -7.41 -0.32
C ILE A 333 -7.44 -7.59 1.18
N ALA A 334 -6.42 -8.37 1.54
CA ALA A 334 -6.10 -8.69 2.92
C ALA A 334 -7.35 -9.17 3.68
N SER A 335 -8.01 -10.19 3.12
CA SER A 335 -9.21 -10.78 3.72
C SER A 335 -8.85 -11.48 5.04
N ASP A 336 -9.78 -11.45 5.97
CA ASP A 336 -9.63 -12.14 7.25
C ASP A 336 -10.52 -13.38 7.34
N ASN A 337 -10.26 -14.19 8.37
CA ASN A 337 -10.96 -15.44 8.60
C ASN A 337 -12.46 -15.21 8.85
N GLU A 338 -12.84 -14.09 9.48
CA GLU A 338 -14.24 -13.80 9.82
C GLU A 338 -15.07 -13.55 8.56
N VAL A 339 -14.63 -12.66 7.67
CA VAL A 339 -15.35 -12.38 6.41
C VAL A 339 -15.39 -13.61 5.51
N ASN A 340 -14.31 -14.42 5.50
CA ASN A 340 -14.23 -15.63 4.71
C ASN A 340 -15.17 -16.74 5.23
N CYS A 341 -15.20 -16.94 6.55
CA CYS A 341 -16.12 -17.87 7.19
C CYS A 341 -17.58 -17.42 7.01
N ARG A 342 -17.83 -16.12 7.09
CA ARG A 342 -19.14 -15.53 6.84
C ARG A 342 -19.61 -15.81 5.42
N TYR A 343 -18.76 -15.58 4.41
CA TYR A 343 -19.07 -15.89 3.02
C TYR A 343 -19.45 -17.37 2.83
N LEU A 344 -18.67 -18.30 3.40
CA LEU A 344 -18.92 -19.72 3.27
C LEU A 344 -20.20 -20.17 3.99
N ALA A 345 -20.50 -19.59 5.15
CA ALA A 345 -21.74 -19.85 5.88
C ALA A 345 -22.96 -19.39 5.07
N ASP A 346 -22.91 -18.19 4.52
CA ASP A 346 -23.98 -17.64 3.68
C ASP A 346 -24.15 -18.43 2.38
N LYS A 347 -23.06 -18.88 1.77
CA LYS A 347 -23.07 -19.75 0.61
C LYS A 347 -23.79 -21.07 0.91
N LYS A 348 -23.46 -21.68 2.05
CA LYS A 348 -24.13 -22.93 2.51
C LYS A 348 -25.62 -22.71 2.76
N ALA A 349 -26.01 -21.53 3.22
CA ALA A 349 -27.40 -21.15 3.44
C ALA A 349 -28.15 -20.70 2.17
N GLY A 350 -27.51 -20.71 1.00
CA GLY A 350 -28.08 -20.23 -0.26
C GLY A 350 -28.26 -18.71 -0.32
N LYS A 351 -27.50 -17.94 0.50
CA LYS A 351 -27.57 -16.47 0.63
C LYS A 351 -26.23 -15.80 0.31
N ALA A 352 -25.31 -16.50 -0.39
CA ALA A 352 -24.00 -15.94 -0.68
C ALA A 352 -24.08 -14.59 -1.38
N PHE A 353 -23.30 -13.65 -0.89
CA PHE A 353 -23.05 -12.38 -1.57
C PHE A 353 -21.97 -12.56 -2.65
N ARG A 354 -21.90 -11.63 -3.58
CA ARG A 354 -20.84 -11.63 -4.60
C ARG A 354 -19.54 -11.13 -3.99
N TYR A 355 -18.50 -11.97 -4.03
CA TYR A 355 -17.27 -11.77 -3.28
C TYR A 355 -16.03 -12.03 -4.13
N PHE A 356 -15.07 -11.12 -3.99
CA PHE A 356 -13.76 -11.20 -4.61
C PHE A 356 -12.69 -10.73 -3.64
N SER A 357 -11.63 -11.52 -3.48
CA SER A 357 -10.49 -11.12 -2.66
C SER A 357 -9.17 -11.40 -3.37
N LEU A 358 -8.26 -10.45 -3.23
CA LEU A 358 -6.85 -10.57 -3.58
C LEU A 358 -6.04 -10.63 -2.29
N ASP A 359 -5.23 -11.68 -2.11
CA ASP A 359 -4.51 -11.88 -0.85
C ASP A 359 -3.04 -12.26 -1.06
N GLY A 360 -2.37 -12.70 0.01
CA GLY A 360 -0.93 -12.93 0.06
C GLY A 360 -0.12 -11.68 0.43
N THR A 361 -0.79 -10.62 0.85
CA THR A 361 -0.16 -9.33 1.12
C THR A 361 0.81 -9.36 2.29
N THR A 362 0.54 -10.15 3.32
CA THR A 362 1.42 -10.33 4.49
C THR A 362 2.75 -10.98 4.12
N SER A 363 2.75 -11.92 3.17
CA SER A 363 3.96 -12.64 2.74
C SER A 363 4.91 -11.78 1.88
N MET A 364 4.47 -10.60 1.44
CA MET A 364 5.34 -9.68 0.68
C MET A 364 6.57 -9.22 1.47
N ILE A 365 6.49 -9.18 2.80
CA ILE A 365 7.63 -8.86 3.65
C ILE A 365 8.79 -9.84 3.48
N ARG A 366 8.51 -11.11 3.14
CA ARG A 366 9.53 -12.12 2.85
C ARG A 366 10.31 -11.77 1.57
N VAL A 367 9.61 -11.29 0.54
CA VAL A 367 10.25 -10.78 -0.69
C VAL A 367 11.15 -9.58 -0.38
N ALA A 368 10.65 -8.65 0.45
CA ALA A 368 11.43 -7.49 0.87
C ALA A 368 12.67 -7.89 1.69
N LEU A 369 12.56 -8.89 2.57
CA LEU A 369 13.68 -9.42 3.33
C LEU A 369 14.74 -10.05 2.40
N ARG A 370 14.33 -10.93 1.49
CA ARG A 370 15.27 -11.57 0.55
C ARG A 370 15.97 -10.54 -0.32
N ARG A 371 15.27 -9.50 -0.75
CA ARG A 371 15.86 -8.36 -1.46
C ARG A 371 16.86 -7.61 -0.57
N ALA A 372 16.52 -7.32 0.68
CA ALA A 372 17.39 -6.61 1.60
C ALA A 372 18.68 -7.38 1.89
N LEU A 373 18.59 -8.70 2.07
CA LEU A 373 19.77 -9.55 2.25
C LEU A 373 20.65 -9.60 1.00
N SER A 374 20.03 -9.74 -0.17
CA SER A 374 20.78 -9.78 -1.44
C SER A 374 21.51 -8.45 -1.72
N GLU A 375 20.86 -7.32 -1.47
CA GLU A 375 21.48 -5.99 -1.58
C GLU A 375 22.62 -5.81 -0.57
N PHE A 376 22.47 -6.31 0.66
CA PHE A 376 23.48 -6.23 1.72
C PHE A 376 24.70 -7.11 1.42
N GLU A 377 24.48 -8.32 0.97
CA GLU A 377 25.55 -9.27 0.62
C GLU A 377 26.18 -8.99 -0.75
N GLY A 378 25.49 -8.26 -1.62
CA GLY A 378 25.91 -8.01 -3.00
C GLY A 378 25.68 -9.24 -3.90
N THR A 379 24.66 -10.04 -3.60
CA THR A 379 24.28 -11.23 -4.38
C THR A 379 23.16 -10.93 -5.35
N HIS A 380 22.99 -11.80 -6.35
CA HIS A 380 21.92 -11.66 -7.32
C HIS A 380 20.57 -12.13 -6.75
N ASN A 381 19.49 -11.42 -7.11
CA ASN A 381 18.12 -11.77 -6.76
C ASN A 381 17.19 -11.42 -7.92
N ASP A 382 16.59 -12.44 -8.54
CA ASP A 382 15.69 -12.31 -9.69
C ASP A 382 14.23 -12.05 -9.31
N GLU A 383 13.90 -11.99 -8.01
CA GLU A 383 12.53 -11.74 -7.60
C GLU A 383 12.05 -10.36 -8.06
N PRO A 384 10.80 -10.25 -8.51
CA PRO A 384 10.26 -8.98 -9.01
C PRO A 384 10.22 -7.93 -7.90
N LEU A 385 10.45 -6.66 -8.28
CA LEU A 385 10.34 -5.53 -7.36
C LEU A 385 8.89 -5.09 -7.10
N SER A 386 7.94 -5.64 -7.86
CA SER A 386 6.51 -5.30 -7.73
C SER A 386 5.66 -6.55 -7.90
N ALA A 387 4.63 -6.69 -7.07
CA ALA A 387 3.68 -7.79 -7.14
C ALA A 387 2.24 -7.28 -6.95
N VAL A 388 1.28 -8.07 -7.42
CA VAL A 388 -0.14 -7.96 -7.05
C VAL A 388 -0.51 -9.14 -6.18
N GLY A 389 -1.59 -9.04 -5.40
CA GLY A 389 -2.15 -10.18 -4.68
C GLY A 389 -2.62 -11.28 -5.66
N PHE A 390 -2.57 -12.50 -5.22
CA PHE A 390 -3.21 -13.59 -5.98
C PHE A 390 -4.72 -13.64 -5.69
N VAL A 391 -5.51 -14.14 -6.66
CA VAL A 391 -6.95 -14.30 -6.46
C VAL A 391 -7.17 -15.38 -5.43
N TYR A 392 -7.67 -15.00 -4.25
CA TYR A 392 -7.92 -15.87 -3.11
C TYR A 392 -9.37 -16.32 -3.01
N ALA A 393 -10.29 -15.43 -3.37
CA ALA A 393 -11.71 -15.75 -3.50
C ALA A 393 -12.29 -15.11 -4.78
N ASN A 394 -13.20 -15.82 -5.46
CA ASN A 394 -13.97 -15.29 -6.58
C ASN A 394 -15.28 -16.05 -6.73
N SER A 395 -16.37 -15.48 -6.22
CA SER A 395 -17.70 -16.09 -6.25
C SER A 395 -18.20 -16.39 -7.67
N GLU A 396 -17.85 -15.53 -8.64
CA GLU A 396 -18.27 -15.66 -10.04
C GLU A 396 -17.57 -16.83 -10.76
N LYS A 397 -16.42 -17.28 -10.23
CA LYS A 397 -15.66 -18.42 -10.74
C LYS A 397 -15.71 -19.65 -9.84
N GLY A 398 -16.49 -19.60 -8.76
CA GLY A 398 -16.63 -20.71 -7.81
C GLY A 398 -15.37 -20.96 -6.98
N LEU A 399 -14.46 -19.97 -6.88
CA LEU A 399 -13.27 -20.04 -6.04
C LEU A 399 -13.63 -19.56 -4.63
N ASP A 400 -13.63 -20.48 -3.68
CA ASP A 400 -13.94 -20.21 -2.28
C ASP A 400 -12.68 -19.89 -1.47
N PRO A 401 -12.76 -18.95 -0.52
CA PRO A 401 -11.67 -18.70 0.42
C PRO A 401 -11.54 -19.82 1.43
N LYS A 402 -10.41 -19.87 2.15
CA LYS A 402 -10.29 -20.73 3.33
C LYS A 402 -11.04 -20.13 4.52
N CYS A 403 -11.57 -20.99 5.37
CA CYS A 403 -12.13 -20.65 6.68
C CYS A 403 -11.67 -21.70 7.68
N ASP A 404 -11.18 -21.28 8.82
CA ASP A 404 -10.80 -22.13 9.95
C ASP A 404 -11.53 -21.62 11.21
N PRO A 405 -12.58 -22.33 11.68
CA PRO A 405 -13.32 -21.92 12.87
C PRO A 405 -12.47 -21.88 14.15
N ASP A 406 -11.34 -22.58 14.16
CA ASP A 406 -10.41 -22.63 15.30
C ASP A 406 -9.31 -21.55 15.22
N ALA A 407 -9.21 -20.84 14.10
CA ALA A 407 -8.30 -19.72 13.94
C ALA A 407 -8.91 -18.42 14.49
N PRO A 408 -8.08 -17.44 14.90
CA PRO A 408 -8.56 -16.11 15.24
C PRO A 408 -9.40 -15.48 14.11
N LEU A 409 -10.40 -14.68 14.48
CA LEU A 409 -11.32 -14.07 13.52
C LEU A 409 -10.61 -13.20 12.48
N ASP A 410 -9.65 -12.42 12.92
CA ASP A 410 -8.85 -11.53 12.08
C ASP A 410 -7.59 -12.17 11.49
N ALA A 411 -7.49 -13.52 11.52
CA ALA A 411 -6.38 -14.23 10.87
C ALA A 411 -6.48 -14.14 9.35
N ASP A 412 -5.39 -13.73 8.70
CA ASP A 412 -5.22 -13.87 7.24
C ASP A 412 -4.73 -15.30 6.94
N LEU A 413 -5.66 -16.15 6.50
CA LEU A 413 -5.36 -17.55 6.15
C LEU A 413 -4.65 -17.71 4.79
N SER A 414 -4.36 -16.62 4.11
CA SER A 414 -3.47 -16.59 2.94
C SER A 414 -1.99 -16.45 3.34
N SER A 415 -1.73 -16.12 4.61
CA SER A 415 -0.39 -16.02 5.19
C SER A 415 0.44 -17.29 4.96
N SER A 416 1.74 -17.10 4.75
CA SER A 416 2.72 -18.19 4.62
C SER A 416 3.20 -18.75 5.97
N LEU A 417 2.74 -18.17 7.07
CA LEU A 417 3.07 -18.69 8.40
C LEU A 417 2.51 -20.11 8.60
N PRO A 418 3.26 -21.02 9.21
CA PRO A 418 2.69 -22.24 9.76
C PRO A 418 1.50 -21.95 10.68
N PRO A 419 0.45 -22.78 10.69
CA PRO A 419 -0.78 -22.51 11.46
C PRO A 419 -0.55 -22.21 12.94
N GLU A 420 0.42 -22.88 13.58
CA GLU A 420 0.77 -22.67 14.97
C GLU A 420 1.44 -21.29 15.20
N LYS A 421 2.26 -20.81 14.27
CA LYS A 421 2.87 -19.47 14.31
C LYS A 421 1.83 -18.39 14.04
N LEU A 422 0.94 -18.62 13.06
CA LEU A 422 -0.17 -17.71 12.78
C LEU A 422 -1.05 -17.54 14.03
N LYS A 423 -1.45 -18.64 14.68
CA LYS A 423 -2.21 -18.58 15.95
C LYS A 423 -1.45 -17.89 17.08
N ALA A 424 -0.13 -18.00 17.11
CA ALA A 424 0.70 -17.34 18.12
C ALA A 424 0.80 -15.83 17.95
N ALA A 425 0.68 -15.32 16.72
CA ALA A 425 0.70 -13.87 16.42
C ALA A 425 -0.45 -13.09 17.09
N PHE A 426 -1.48 -13.79 17.58
CA PHE A 426 -2.68 -13.21 18.19
C PHE A 426 -2.72 -13.34 19.73
N LYS A 427 -1.73 -13.97 20.33
CA LYS A 427 -1.60 -14.10 21.79
C LYS A 427 -0.83 -12.93 22.37
#